data_59d8bc18c8d326e18455e08ee6a37992
#
_entry.id   59d8bc18c8d326e18455e08ee6a37992
#
_cell.length_a   1.000
_cell.length_b   1.000
_cell.length_c   1.000
_cell.angle_alpha   90.00
_cell.angle_beta   90.00
_cell.angle_gamma   90.00
#
_symmetry.space_group_name_H-M   'P 1'
#
loop_
_entity.id
_entity.type
_entity.pdbx_description
1 polymer ?
#
loop_
_entity_poly.entity_id
_entity_poly.type
_entity_poly.pdbx_seq_one_letter_code
_entity_poly.pdbx_strand_id
1 'polypeptide(L)'
;MKKALPNTKVTVKLRRSNYKEEWYLIIESYPVYKRGSTRASRVVESINRTISTPIWDKSSIARILPDGTFNYKPKRDLNGIIQCRSTIDQEACIYADNIRKL
;
A
#
# COMPACT_ATOMS: atom_id res chain seq x y z
N MET A 1 -14.50 -4.09 -31.01
CA MET A 1 -13.07 -4.04 -30.82
C MET A 1 -12.73 -4.09 -29.33
N LYS A 2 -11.73 -4.81 -29.06
CA LYS A 2 -11.32 -4.90 -27.70
C LYS A 2 -10.58 -3.66 -27.25
N LYS A 3 -11.05 -3.05 -26.25
CA LYS A 3 -10.42 -1.89 -25.70
C LYS A 3 -9.24 -2.28 -24.81
N ALA A 4 -8.13 -1.61 -24.97
CA ALA A 4 -7.01 -1.83 -24.09
C ALA A 4 -7.44 -1.51 -22.65
N LEU A 5 -7.10 -2.39 -21.74
CA LEU A 5 -7.35 -2.12 -20.35
C LEU A 5 -6.41 -1.01 -19.89
N PRO A 6 -6.90 -0.10 -19.09
CA PRO A 6 -6.00 0.87 -18.49
C PRO A 6 -4.97 0.15 -17.64
N ASN A 7 -3.82 0.79 -17.49
CA ASN A 7 -2.74 0.23 -16.70
C ASN A 7 -3.09 0.27 -15.23
N THR A 8 -3.69 -0.80 -14.76
CA THR A 8 -4.00 -0.93 -13.35
C THR A 8 -2.71 -1.22 -12.59
N LYS A 9 -2.41 -0.38 -11.63
CA LYS A 9 -1.29 -0.63 -10.72
C LYS A 9 -1.80 -1.34 -9.48
N VAL A 10 -1.10 -2.39 -9.10
CA VAL A 10 -1.40 -3.14 -7.90
C VAL A 10 -0.27 -2.89 -6.92
N THR A 11 -0.57 -2.30 -5.79
CA THR A 11 0.44 -1.82 -4.85
C THR A 11 0.10 -2.29 -3.44
N VAL A 12 1.13 -2.71 -2.70
CA VAL A 12 0.97 -2.98 -1.27
C VAL A 12 1.06 -1.64 -0.55
N LYS A 13 0.09 -1.37 0.30
CA LYS A 13 0.03 -0.13 1.08
C LYS A 13 -0.23 -0.42 2.55
N LEU A 14 -0.04 0.60 3.36
CA LEU A 14 -0.29 0.51 4.80
C LEU A 14 -1.52 1.32 5.15
N ARG A 15 -2.38 0.75 5.99
CA ARG A 15 -3.53 1.44 6.55
C ARG A 15 -3.40 1.43 8.06
N ARG A 16 -3.48 2.60 8.69
CA ARG A 16 -3.29 2.69 10.12
C ARG A 16 -4.44 2.01 10.88
N SER A 17 -4.06 1.26 11.90
CA SER A 17 -5.01 0.66 12.83
C SER A 17 -5.55 1.75 13.78
N ASN A 18 -6.77 1.54 14.28
CA ASN A 18 -7.36 2.45 15.25
C ASN A 18 -6.86 2.22 16.66
N TYR A 19 -6.19 1.13 16.93
CA TYR A 19 -5.91 0.70 18.28
C TYR A 19 -4.51 0.96 18.78
N LYS A 20 -3.52 0.78 17.93
CA LYS A 20 -2.12 0.86 18.31
C LYS A 20 -1.31 1.42 17.17
N GLU A 21 -0.02 1.56 17.42
CA GLU A 21 0.90 1.91 16.33
C GLU A 21 1.14 0.66 15.50
N GLU A 22 0.10 0.25 14.83
CA GLU A 22 0.11 -0.85 13.89
C GLU A 22 -0.47 -0.40 12.57
N TRP A 23 -0.04 -1.04 11.51
CA TRP A 23 -0.55 -0.78 10.18
C TRP A 23 -0.98 -2.08 9.54
N TYR A 24 -2.17 -2.08 8.97
CA TYR A 24 -2.63 -3.21 8.16
C TYR A 24 -1.97 -3.15 6.80
N LEU A 25 -1.54 -4.32 6.32
CA LEU A 25 -1.08 -4.47 4.96
C LEU A 25 -2.30 -4.66 4.07
N ILE A 26 -2.44 -3.81 3.08
CA ILE A 26 -3.53 -3.88 2.13
C ILE A 26 -2.95 -3.89 0.72
N ILE A 27 -3.72 -4.42 -0.21
CA ILE A 27 -3.37 -4.41 -1.62
C ILE A 27 -4.37 -3.51 -2.31
N GLU A 28 -3.85 -2.47 -2.96
CA GLU A 28 -4.67 -1.49 -3.65
C GLU A 28 -4.47 -1.62 -5.15
N SER A 29 -5.57 -1.70 -5.87
CA SER A 29 -5.56 -1.70 -7.33
C SER A 29 -6.20 -0.41 -7.82
N TYR A 30 -5.52 0.30 -8.70
CA TYR A 30 -6.00 1.56 -9.23
C TYR A 30 -5.30 1.87 -10.55
N PRO A 31 -5.99 2.38 -11.54
CA PRO A 31 -7.44 2.54 -11.65
C PRO A 31 -8.12 1.23 -12.03
N VAL A 32 -9.32 1.02 -11.53
CA VAL A 32 -10.16 -0.11 -11.91
C VAL A 32 -11.46 0.46 -12.47
N TYR A 33 -11.87 -0.04 -13.62
CA TYR A 33 -13.10 0.42 -14.26
C TYR A 33 -14.13 -0.68 -14.20
N LYS A 34 -15.23 -0.39 -13.55
CA LYS A 34 -16.34 -1.34 -13.50
C LYS A 34 -17.02 -1.37 -14.84
N ARG A 35 -17.67 -2.47 -15.11
CA ARG A 35 -18.38 -2.66 -16.36
C ARG A 35 -19.36 -1.52 -16.60
N GLY A 36 -19.27 -0.91 -17.77
CA GLY A 36 -20.15 0.18 -18.15
C GLY A 36 -19.82 1.52 -17.50
N SER A 37 -18.74 1.61 -16.75
CA SER A 37 -18.36 2.85 -16.10
C SER A 37 -17.13 3.45 -16.76
N THR A 38 -17.12 4.78 -16.88
CA THR A 38 -15.93 5.50 -17.34
C THR A 38 -15.16 6.08 -16.16
N ARG A 39 -15.66 5.89 -14.95
CA ARG A 39 -15.05 6.44 -13.75
C ARG A 39 -14.09 5.43 -13.13
N ALA A 40 -12.88 5.88 -12.84
CA ALA A 40 -11.89 5.05 -12.19
C ALA A 40 -12.27 4.80 -10.74
N SER A 41 -12.07 3.57 -10.29
CA SER A 41 -12.31 3.17 -8.91
C SER A 41 -11.05 2.59 -8.31
N ARG A 42 -10.95 2.68 -6.99
CA ARG A 42 -9.88 2.08 -6.23
C ARG A 42 -10.43 0.86 -5.53
N VAL A 43 -9.75 -0.27 -5.70
CA VAL A 43 -10.13 -1.51 -5.06
C VAL A 43 -9.08 -1.84 -4.01
N VAL A 44 -9.53 -2.10 -2.79
CA VAL A 44 -8.63 -2.37 -1.66
C VAL A 44 -8.99 -3.71 -1.06
N GLU A 45 -7.97 -4.55 -0.86
CA GLU A 45 -8.14 -5.85 -0.21
C GLU A 45 -7.22 -5.95 0.98
N SER A 46 -7.75 -6.40 2.12
CA SER A 46 -6.93 -6.68 3.29
C SER A 46 -6.41 -8.10 3.21
N ILE A 47 -5.16 -8.29 3.62
CA ILE A 47 -4.56 -9.63 3.64
C ILE A 47 -4.43 -10.15 5.07
N ASN A 48 -5.07 -9.49 6.02
CA ASN A 48 -5.09 -9.90 7.43
C ASN A 48 -3.70 -9.99 8.06
N ARG A 49 -2.83 -9.08 7.69
CA ARG A 49 -1.49 -8.97 8.27
C ARG A 49 -1.27 -7.56 8.75
N THR A 50 -0.59 -7.43 9.87
CA THR A 50 -0.24 -6.12 10.42
C THR A 50 1.26 -6.06 10.64
N ILE A 51 1.78 -4.84 10.64
CA ILE A 51 3.17 -4.58 10.99
C ILE A 51 3.22 -3.40 11.96
N SER A 52 4.28 -3.34 12.76
CA SER A 52 4.44 -2.27 13.74
C SER A 52 5.77 -1.53 13.61
N THR A 53 6.68 -1.99 12.76
CA THR A 53 8.02 -1.39 12.65
C THR A 53 8.37 -0.96 11.23
N PRO A 54 7.46 -0.31 10.48
CA PRO A 54 7.81 0.17 9.15
C PRO A 54 8.86 1.27 9.25
N ILE A 55 9.72 1.35 8.25
CA ILE A 55 10.68 2.43 8.12
C ILE A 55 10.05 3.48 7.22
N TRP A 56 10.03 4.74 7.68
CA TRP A 56 9.44 5.82 6.91
C TRP A 56 10.50 6.54 6.09
N ASP A 57 10.14 6.85 4.85
CA ASP A 57 11.01 7.61 3.96
C ASP A 57 10.76 9.10 4.19
N LYS A 58 11.63 9.73 4.95
CA LYS A 58 11.46 11.13 5.32
C LYS A 58 11.72 12.11 4.18
N SER A 59 12.18 11.61 3.05
CA SER A 59 12.31 12.43 1.85
C SER A 59 11.03 12.43 1.00
N SER A 60 10.02 11.63 1.37
CA SER A 60 8.77 11.52 0.61
C SER A 60 7.59 11.76 1.52
N ILE A 61 6.96 12.92 1.37
CA ILE A 61 5.78 13.26 2.16
C ILE A 61 4.55 12.66 1.48
N ALA A 62 3.78 11.88 2.26
CA ALA A 62 2.54 11.32 1.78
C ALA A 62 1.38 12.29 1.99
N ARG A 63 1.40 13.03 3.11
CA ARG A 63 0.30 13.89 3.45
C ARG A 63 0.75 14.95 4.47
N ILE A 64 0.20 16.14 4.34
CA ILE A 64 0.37 17.20 5.34
C ILE A 64 -0.90 17.24 6.17
N LEU A 65 -0.74 17.11 7.49
CA LEU A 65 -1.87 17.09 8.40
C LEU A 65 -2.30 18.52 8.77
N PRO A 66 -3.55 18.68 9.26
CA PRO A 66 -4.05 20.02 9.59
C PRO A 66 -3.21 20.75 10.65
N ASP A 67 -2.53 20.02 11.53
CA ASP A 67 -1.68 20.61 12.57
C ASP A 67 -0.29 20.98 12.08
N GLY A 68 -0.02 20.82 10.79
CA GLY A 68 1.27 21.15 10.18
C GLY A 68 2.31 20.04 10.22
N THR A 69 1.98 18.90 10.81
CA THR A 69 2.89 17.76 10.78
C THR A 69 2.73 16.99 9.48
N PHE A 70 3.68 16.08 9.23
CA PHE A 70 3.71 15.32 7.98
C PHE A 70 3.56 13.83 8.25
N ASN A 71 2.84 13.15 7.35
CA ASN A 71 2.93 11.71 7.22
C ASN A 71 3.85 11.41 6.06
N TYR A 72 4.75 10.45 6.26
CA TYR A 72 5.71 10.07 5.23
C TYR A 72 5.29 8.77 4.58
N LYS A 73 5.80 8.55 3.36
CA LYS A 73 5.57 7.29 2.68
C LYS A 73 6.48 6.23 3.29
N PRO A 74 6.07 4.96 3.27
CA PRO A 74 6.97 3.90 3.73
C PRO A 74 8.15 3.76 2.77
N LYS A 75 9.31 3.45 3.34
CA LYS A 75 10.50 3.21 2.55
C LYS A 75 10.36 1.87 1.83
N ARG A 76 10.76 1.84 0.57
CA ARG A 76 10.66 0.63 -0.24
C ARG A 76 12.03 0.31 -0.84
N ASP A 77 12.27 -0.97 -1.11
CA ASP A 77 13.50 -1.38 -1.77
C ASP A 77 13.34 -1.25 -3.30
N LEU A 78 14.33 -1.74 -4.03
CA LEU A 78 14.32 -1.65 -5.49
C LEU A 78 13.16 -2.40 -6.13
N ASN A 79 12.63 -3.39 -5.44
CA ASN A 79 11.49 -4.17 -5.92
C ASN A 79 10.15 -3.60 -5.45
N GLY A 80 10.17 -2.50 -4.71
CA GLY A 80 8.97 -1.87 -4.20
C GLY A 80 8.46 -2.48 -2.90
N ILE A 81 9.22 -3.37 -2.27
CA ILE A 81 8.80 -4.01 -1.03
C ILE A 81 9.02 -3.06 0.14
N ILE A 82 7.99 -2.88 0.96
CA ILE A 82 8.05 -2.01 2.14
C ILE A 82 9.09 -2.55 3.10
N GLN A 83 9.93 -1.67 3.62
CA GLN A 83 11.01 -2.03 4.51
C GLN A 83 10.61 -1.88 5.96
N CYS A 84 10.98 -2.83 6.78
CA CYS A 84 10.65 -2.85 8.20
C CYS A 84 11.89 -3.16 9.02
N ARG A 85 11.85 -2.78 10.30
CA ARG A 85 12.97 -3.04 11.20
C ARG A 85 12.94 -4.47 11.73
N SER A 86 11.76 -4.99 12.02
CA SER A 86 11.60 -6.33 12.55
C SER A 86 11.61 -7.34 11.40
N THR A 87 12.24 -8.49 11.63
CA THR A 87 12.27 -9.56 10.65
C THR A 87 10.87 -10.09 10.37
N ILE A 88 10.06 -10.23 11.40
CA ILE A 88 8.69 -10.71 11.26
C ILE A 88 7.88 -9.78 10.37
N ASP A 89 8.00 -8.46 10.61
CA ASP A 89 7.30 -7.48 9.79
C ASP A 89 7.82 -7.48 8.37
N GLN A 90 9.12 -7.62 8.20
CA GLN A 90 9.71 -7.66 6.86
C GLN A 90 9.19 -8.87 6.08
N GLU A 91 9.07 -10.01 6.74
CA GLU A 91 8.51 -11.20 6.11
C GLU A 91 7.05 -11.01 5.72
N ALA A 92 6.30 -10.31 6.56
CA ALA A 92 4.90 -9.99 6.24
C ALA A 92 4.81 -9.12 4.98
N CYS A 93 5.71 -8.17 4.82
CA CYS A 93 5.75 -7.31 3.63
C CYS A 93 6.14 -8.09 2.38
N ILE A 94 7.06 -9.03 2.50
CA ILE A 94 7.43 -9.91 1.39
C ILE A 94 6.25 -10.78 1.00
N TYR A 95 5.54 -11.32 1.98
CA TYR A 95 4.34 -12.11 1.74
C TYR A 95 3.29 -11.28 0.99
N ALA A 96 3.08 -10.05 1.42
CA ALA A 96 2.13 -9.15 0.76
C ALA A 96 2.53 -8.89 -0.69
N ASP A 97 3.82 -8.70 -0.94
CA ASP A 97 4.31 -8.47 -2.30
C ASP A 97 4.08 -9.69 -3.17
N ASN A 98 4.25 -10.89 -2.62
CA ASN A 98 3.99 -12.12 -3.36
C ASN A 98 2.51 -12.23 -3.74
N ILE A 99 1.61 -11.85 -2.82
CA ILE A 99 0.17 -11.84 -3.13
C ILE A 99 -0.13 -10.82 -4.21
N ARG A 100 0.48 -9.64 -4.13
CA ARG A 100 0.29 -8.60 -5.14
C ARG A 100 0.61 -9.07 -6.55
N LYS A 101 1.59 -9.95 -6.67
CA LYS A 101 2.05 -10.44 -7.98
C LYS A 101 1.16 -11.53 -8.58
N LEU A 102 0.23 -12.06 -7.84
CA LEU A 102 -0.60 -13.15 -8.34
C LEU A 102 -1.59 -12.71 -9.42
#